data_fc1ca5089b3fe8e8044e36d760c31fb8
#
_entry.id   fc1ca5089b3fe8e8044e36d760c31fb8
#
_cell.length_a   1.000
_cell.length_b   1.000
_cell.length_c   1.000
_cell.angle_alpha   90.00
_cell.angle_beta   90.00
_cell.angle_gamma   90.00
#
_symmetry.space_group_name_H-M   'P 1'
#
loop_
_entity.id
_entity.type
_entity.pdbx_description
1 polymer ?
#
loop_
_entity_poly.entity_id
_entity_poly.type
_entity_poly.pdbx_seq_one_letter_code
_entity_poly.pdbx_strand_id
1 'polypeptide(L)'
;DGVRANCIAPGPVYTPMVYSRGMSETAREGRRKASPLGIEGSGWDIGNAVVFLCSARARYITGQTLVVDGGITISGPARDPDA
;
A
#
# COMPACT_ATOMS: atom_id res chain seq x y z
N ASP A 1 22.98 19.55 -0.66
CA ASP A 1 22.05 20.69 -0.68
C ASP A 1 20.81 20.48 0.16
N GLY A 2 20.75 19.43 0.96
CA GLY A 2 19.63 19.23 1.87
C GLY A 2 18.36 18.72 1.23
N VAL A 3 18.44 18.19 0.02
CA VAL A 3 17.28 17.58 -0.63
C VAL A 3 17.23 16.10 -0.28
N ARG A 4 16.05 15.65 0.16
CA ARG A 4 15.78 14.23 0.40
C ARG A 4 14.91 13.68 -0.72
N ALA A 5 15.14 12.42 -1.09
CA ALA A 5 14.34 11.74 -2.09
C ALA A 5 14.03 10.33 -1.61
N ASN A 6 12.77 10.01 -1.54
CA ASN A 6 12.28 8.70 -1.16
C ASN A 6 11.22 8.22 -2.14
N CYS A 7 10.93 6.94 -2.12
CA CYS A 7 9.97 6.31 -2.99
C CYS A 7 8.91 5.60 -2.17
N ILE A 8 7.68 5.58 -2.66
CA ILE A 8 6.61 4.79 -2.06
C ILE A 8 6.18 3.73 -3.06
N ALA A 9 6.12 2.49 -2.60
CA ALA A 9 5.65 1.36 -3.40
C ALA A 9 4.29 0.91 -2.82
N PRO A 10 3.17 1.35 -3.42
CA PRO A 10 1.85 0.98 -2.91
C PRO A 10 1.47 -0.43 -3.30
N GLY A 11 0.69 -1.07 -2.43
CA GLY A 11 -0.01 -2.30 -2.76
C GLY A 11 -1.38 -2.04 -3.38
N PRO A 12 -2.28 -3.02 -3.36
CA PRO A 12 -3.63 -2.83 -3.87
C PRO A 12 -4.38 -1.77 -3.07
N VAL A 13 -4.78 -0.69 -3.74
CA VAL A 13 -5.57 0.37 -3.15
C VAL A 13 -6.81 0.59 -4.01
N TYR A 14 -7.94 0.93 -3.35
CA TYR A 14 -9.19 1.17 -4.04
C TYR A 14 -9.27 2.66 -4.40
N THR A 15 -9.02 2.95 -5.67
CA THR A 15 -8.93 4.31 -6.19
C THR A 15 -9.81 4.46 -7.43
N PRO A 16 -10.10 5.68 -7.90
CA PRO A 16 -10.86 5.88 -9.14
C PRO A 16 -10.31 5.11 -10.33
N MET A 17 -8.99 4.96 -10.43
CA MET A 17 -8.39 4.17 -11.51
C MET A 17 -8.88 2.71 -11.47
N VAL A 18 -9.10 2.18 -10.29
CA VAL A 18 -9.53 0.79 -10.09
C VAL A 18 -11.03 0.66 -10.24
N TYR A 19 -11.84 1.49 -9.55
CA TYR A 19 -13.28 1.29 -9.52
C TYR A 19 -14.03 1.93 -10.71
N SER A 20 -13.38 2.82 -11.46
CA SER A 20 -14.04 3.43 -12.64
C SER A 20 -14.38 2.41 -13.72
N ARG A 21 -13.71 1.27 -13.73
CA ARG A 21 -14.00 0.16 -14.66
C ARG A 21 -14.97 -0.84 -14.07
N GLY A 22 -15.44 -0.60 -12.86
CA GLY A 22 -16.28 -1.53 -12.12
C GLY A 22 -15.48 -2.67 -11.52
N MET A 23 -15.73 -2.97 -10.26
CA MET A 23 -15.12 -4.10 -9.58
C MET A 23 -16.20 -4.77 -8.72
N SER A 24 -16.37 -6.07 -8.90
CA SER A 24 -17.34 -6.83 -8.13
C SER A 24 -16.94 -6.91 -6.65
N GLU A 25 -17.91 -7.15 -5.78
CA GLU A 25 -17.64 -7.38 -4.37
C GLU A 25 -16.75 -8.61 -4.15
N THR A 26 -16.90 -9.63 -4.97
CA THR A 26 -16.05 -10.82 -4.91
C THR A 26 -14.61 -10.47 -5.18
N ALA A 27 -14.36 -9.64 -6.21
CA ALA A 27 -12.99 -9.20 -6.53
C ALA A 27 -12.42 -8.33 -5.41
N ARG A 28 -13.22 -7.43 -4.85
CA ARG A 28 -12.79 -6.58 -3.73
C ARG A 28 -12.45 -7.41 -2.51
N GLU A 29 -13.27 -8.41 -2.21
CA GLU A 29 -13.01 -9.31 -1.07
C GLU A 29 -11.70 -10.07 -1.26
N GLY A 30 -11.42 -10.53 -2.48
CA GLY A 30 -10.16 -11.18 -2.79
C GLY A 30 -8.96 -10.25 -2.56
N ARG A 31 -9.11 -8.97 -2.92
CA ARG A 31 -8.05 -7.98 -2.69
C ARG A 31 -7.83 -7.74 -1.19
N ARG A 32 -8.91 -7.66 -0.41
CA ARG A 32 -8.80 -7.51 1.04
C ARG A 32 -8.08 -8.70 1.69
N LYS A 33 -8.44 -9.91 1.26
CA LYS A 33 -7.86 -11.14 1.81
C LYS A 33 -6.40 -11.35 1.42
N ALA A 34 -5.94 -10.74 0.34
CA ALA A 34 -4.56 -10.86 -0.09
C ALA A 34 -3.60 -10.17 0.88
N SER A 35 -4.06 -9.19 1.61
CA SER A 35 -3.26 -8.46 2.59
C SER A 35 -3.29 -9.15 3.95
N PRO A 36 -2.13 -9.38 4.60
CA PRO A 36 -2.10 -9.89 5.98
C PRO A 36 -2.92 -9.07 6.97
N LEU A 37 -3.08 -7.75 6.71
CA LEU A 37 -3.92 -6.92 7.55
C LEU A 37 -5.42 -7.15 7.32
N GLY A 38 -5.77 -7.83 6.23
CA GLY A 38 -7.16 -8.14 5.92
C GLY A 38 -8.00 -6.94 5.47
N ILE A 39 -7.35 -5.88 5.05
CA ILE A 39 -8.03 -4.66 4.58
C ILE A 39 -7.51 -4.28 3.19
N GLU A 40 -8.34 -3.54 2.48
CA GLU A 40 -7.94 -2.92 1.23
C GLU A 40 -7.45 -1.50 1.53
N GLY A 41 -6.29 -1.14 1.00
CA GLY A 41 -5.78 0.21 1.18
C GLY A 41 -6.59 1.25 0.43
N SER A 42 -6.48 2.48 0.84
CA SER A 42 -7.09 3.64 0.18
C SER A 42 -6.01 4.60 -0.29
N GLY A 43 -6.40 5.55 -1.14
CA GLY A 43 -5.49 6.63 -1.53
C GLY A 43 -4.98 7.42 -0.33
N TRP A 44 -5.78 7.51 0.74
CA TRP A 44 -5.38 8.20 1.96
C TRP A 44 -4.24 7.48 2.68
N ASP A 45 -4.22 6.15 2.64
CA ASP A 45 -3.13 5.38 3.24
C ASP A 45 -1.80 5.72 2.56
N ILE A 46 -1.81 5.83 1.24
CA ILE A 46 -0.62 6.23 0.48
C ILE A 46 -0.29 7.70 0.75
N GLY A 47 -1.29 8.57 0.71
CA GLY A 47 -1.12 10.00 0.95
C GLY A 47 -0.53 10.30 2.32
N ASN A 48 -0.96 9.59 3.35
CA ASN A 48 -0.43 9.76 4.71
C ASN A 48 1.06 9.39 4.77
N ALA A 49 1.48 8.35 4.04
CA ALA A 49 2.90 8.00 3.97
C ALA A 49 3.71 9.09 3.25
N VAL A 50 3.15 9.69 2.19
CA VAL A 50 3.79 10.81 1.48
C VAL A 50 3.95 11.99 2.43
N VAL A 51 2.90 12.35 3.14
CA VAL A 51 2.93 13.47 4.10
C VAL A 51 4.02 13.26 5.15
N PHE A 52 4.12 12.06 5.69
CA PHE A 52 5.16 11.74 6.67
C PHE A 52 6.56 11.92 6.07
N LEU A 53 6.80 11.33 4.90
CA LEU A 53 8.13 11.39 4.27
C LEU A 53 8.53 12.79 3.88
N CYS A 54 7.55 13.65 3.56
CA CYS A 54 7.80 15.05 3.21
C CYS A 54 7.91 15.97 4.44
N SER A 55 7.62 15.45 5.62
CA SER A 55 7.61 16.27 6.84
C SER A 55 8.98 16.31 7.51
N ALA A 56 9.13 17.25 8.44
CA ALA A 56 10.33 17.37 9.26
C ALA A 56 10.54 16.15 10.15
N ARG A 57 9.48 15.37 10.40
CA ARG A 57 9.58 14.13 11.19
C ARG A 57 10.44 13.08 10.49
N ALA A 58 10.54 13.14 9.16
CA ALA A 58 11.35 12.23 8.37
C ALA A 58 12.69 12.84 7.96
N ARG A 59 13.17 13.82 8.71
CA ARG A 59 14.36 14.61 8.33
C ARG A 59 15.63 13.78 8.14
N TYR A 60 15.71 12.59 8.72
CA TYR A 60 16.87 11.71 8.66
C TYR A 60 16.66 10.53 7.71
N ILE A 61 15.60 10.58 6.88
CA ILE A 61 15.24 9.51 5.95
C ILE A 61 15.43 10.03 4.53
N THR A 62 16.29 9.36 3.77
CA THR A 62 16.48 9.62 2.35
C THR A 62 16.94 8.35 1.66
N GLY A 63 16.67 8.23 0.37
CA GLY A 63 17.10 7.09 -0.43
C GLY A 63 16.34 5.80 -0.11
N GLN A 64 15.18 5.89 0.52
CA GLN A 64 14.44 4.71 0.96
C GLN A 64 13.22 4.47 0.07
N THR A 65 12.83 3.20 -0.02
CA THR A 65 11.56 2.80 -0.59
C THR A 65 10.67 2.30 0.55
N LEU A 66 9.57 3.00 0.78
CA LEU A 66 8.58 2.60 1.78
C LEU A 66 7.47 1.82 1.10
N VAL A 67 7.34 0.55 1.45
CA VAL A 67 6.27 -0.30 0.93
C VAL A 67 5.03 -0.09 1.79
N VAL A 68 3.90 0.25 1.14
CA VAL A 68 2.63 0.51 1.81
C VAL A 68 1.59 -0.40 1.16
N ASP A 69 1.53 -1.65 1.62
CA ASP A 69 0.79 -2.72 0.94
C ASP A 69 0.04 -3.66 1.88
N GLY A 70 -0.08 -3.29 3.15
CA GLY A 70 -0.74 -4.16 4.13
C GLY A 70 0.01 -5.45 4.43
N GLY A 71 1.28 -5.54 4.02
CA GLY A 71 2.14 -6.68 4.29
C GLY A 71 2.21 -7.72 3.17
N ILE A 72 1.61 -7.44 2.01
CA ILE A 72 1.57 -8.44 0.91
C ILE A 72 2.95 -8.88 0.50
N THR A 73 3.91 -7.98 0.35
CA THR A 73 5.23 -8.31 -0.17
C THR A 73 6.05 -9.19 0.76
N ILE A 74 5.73 -9.23 2.04
CA ILE A 74 6.46 -10.06 3.02
C ILE A 74 5.69 -11.30 3.41
N SER A 75 4.48 -11.51 2.90
CA SER A 75 3.63 -12.62 3.31
C SER A 75 3.79 -13.87 2.43
N GLY A 76 4.44 -13.72 1.28
CA GLY A 76 4.51 -14.79 0.31
C GLY A 76 3.17 -15.03 -0.40
N PRO A 77 3.06 -16.09 -1.19
CA PRO A 77 1.81 -16.39 -1.88
C PRO A 77 0.69 -16.70 -0.89
N ALA A 78 -0.55 -16.40 -1.29
CA ALA A 78 -1.72 -16.73 -0.50
C ALA A 78 -1.76 -18.23 -0.23
N ARG A 79 -1.99 -18.62 1.02
CA ARG A 79 -2.07 -20.03 1.39
C ARG A 79 -3.48 -20.55 1.17
N ASP A 80 -3.56 -21.73 0.61
CA ASP A 80 -4.79 -22.51 0.63
C ASP A 80 -5.05 -22.90 2.09
N PRO A 81 -6.22 -22.58 2.67
CA PRO A 81 -6.51 -22.97 4.05
C PRO A 81 -6.46 -24.47 4.29
N ASP A 82 -6.58 -25.26 3.21
CA ASP A 82 -6.55 -26.73 3.29
C ASP A 82 -5.16 -27.31 3.03
N ALA A 83 -4.16 -26.48 2.81
CA ALA A 83 -2.79 -26.92 2.54
C ALA A 83 -1.99 -27.15 3.81
#